data_b0d669ef2829f7cf144f1c83fbb1b168
#
_entry.id   b0d669ef2829f7cf144f1c83fbb1b168
#
_cell.length_a   1.000
_cell.length_b   1.000
_cell.length_c   1.000
_cell.angle_alpha   90.00
_cell.angle_beta   90.00
_cell.angle_gamma   90.00
#
_symmetry.space_group_name_H-M   'P 1'
#
loop_
_entity.id
_entity.type
_entity.pdbx_description
1 polymer ?
#
loop_
_entity_poly.entity_id
_entity_poly.type
_entity_poly.pdbx_seq_one_letter_code
_entity_poly.pdbx_strand_id
1 'polypeptide(L)'
;MEKLQLGRKRKTDAEKPRMDPLMRALKALHSAGSPEAMTPEELEHQRRNQEILGRLTAPMAGMEYEELSIGTMPAAWTRLKAPHGDRRVILYCHGGGYTSGNLGYSRVLSSKLAHVTGYDVLSFEYRLAPEFPYPAAVEDALRTLQVK
;
A
#
# COMPACT_ATOMS: atom_id res chain seq x y z
N MET A 1 -51.76 8.42 38.58
CA MET A 1 -51.21 8.00 37.27
C MET A 1 -50.20 9.06 36.84
N GLU A 2 -48.96 8.86 37.21
CA GLU A 2 -47.89 9.82 37.03
C GLU A 2 -47.13 9.42 35.73
N LYS A 3 -47.11 10.35 34.75
CA LYS A 3 -46.45 10.13 33.45
C LYS A 3 -44.95 10.37 33.62
N LEU A 4 -44.14 9.29 33.56
CA LEU A 4 -42.69 9.38 33.44
C LEU A 4 -42.33 10.04 32.11
N GLN A 5 -41.80 11.26 32.15
CA GLN A 5 -41.14 11.90 31.03
C GLN A 5 -39.71 11.39 30.94
N LEU A 6 -39.44 10.47 29.97
CA LEU A 6 -38.07 10.10 29.61
C LEU A 6 -37.41 11.26 28.87
N GLY A 7 -36.59 12.01 29.58
CA GLY A 7 -35.70 13.01 28.99
C GLY A 7 -34.69 12.36 28.02
N ARG A 8 -34.86 12.61 26.73
CA ARG A 8 -33.86 12.28 25.69
C ARG A 8 -32.62 13.12 25.95
N LYS A 9 -31.57 12.51 26.52
CA LYS A 9 -30.23 13.11 26.54
C LYS A 9 -29.77 13.34 25.09
N ARG A 10 -29.65 14.62 24.72
CA ARG A 10 -28.96 15.01 23.47
C ARG A 10 -27.55 14.43 23.53
N LYS A 11 -27.16 13.65 22.48
CA LYS A 11 -25.77 13.30 22.24
C LYS A 11 -25.00 14.62 22.16
N THR A 12 -24.12 14.85 23.11
CA THR A 12 -23.11 15.90 23.05
C THR A 12 -22.29 15.73 21.80
N ASP A 13 -22.11 16.82 21.05
CA ASP A 13 -21.21 16.87 19.90
C ASP A 13 -19.88 16.25 20.31
N ALA A 14 -19.57 15.08 19.73
CA ALA A 14 -18.30 14.44 19.93
C ALA A 14 -17.23 15.38 19.34
N GLU A 15 -16.44 15.97 20.21
CA GLU A 15 -15.28 16.80 19.86
C GLU A 15 -14.47 16.03 18.82
N LYS A 16 -14.36 16.56 17.60
CA LYS A 16 -13.55 15.95 16.52
C LYS A 16 -12.15 15.75 17.08
N PRO A 17 -11.58 14.55 17.03
CA PRO A 17 -10.26 14.30 17.61
C PRO A 17 -9.27 15.30 17.02
N ARG A 18 -8.62 16.07 17.89
CA ARG A 18 -7.56 16.99 17.50
C ARG A 18 -6.45 16.19 16.86
N MET A 19 -6.23 16.40 15.58
CA MET A 19 -5.19 15.73 14.83
C MET A 19 -3.83 16.06 15.44
N ASP A 20 -3.07 15.02 15.81
CA ASP A 20 -1.72 15.11 16.35
C ASP A 20 -0.85 16.02 15.46
N PRO A 21 0.02 16.87 16.03
CA PRO A 21 0.97 17.69 15.29
C PRO A 21 1.80 16.90 14.26
N LEU A 22 2.19 15.67 14.60
CA LEU A 22 2.89 14.76 13.69
C LEU A 22 2.00 14.41 12.47
N MET A 23 0.74 14.08 12.69
CA MET A 23 -0.21 13.78 11.62
C MET A 23 -0.50 15.00 10.74
N ARG A 24 -0.48 16.20 11.30
CA ARG A 24 -0.59 17.45 10.51
C ARG A 24 0.64 17.66 9.64
N ALA A 25 1.84 17.44 10.20
CA ALA A 25 3.09 17.55 9.46
C ALA A 25 3.15 16.52 8.31
N LEU A 26 2.79 15.27 8.59
CA LEU A 26 2.72 14.21 7.59
C LEU A 26 1.69 14.53 6.50
N LYS A 27 0.53 15.06 6.87
CA LYS A 27 -0.50 15.47 5.92
C LYS A 27 -0.05 16.65 5.06
N ALA A 28 0.66 17.62 5.65
CA ALA A 28 1.23 18.77 4.91
C ALA A 28 2.32 18.32 3.93
N LEU A 29 3.20 17.40 4.35
CA LEU A 29 4.20 16.80 3.48
C LEU A 29 3.55 16.00 2.33
N HIS A 30 2.48 15.27 2.61
CA HIS A 30 1.76 14.51 1.61
C HIS A 30 1.00 15.39 0.63
N SER A 31 0.39 16.50 1.10
CA SER A 31 -0.33 17.45 0.24
C SER A 31 0.60 18.35 -0.57
N ALA A 32 1.82 18.59 -0.10
CA ALA A 32 2.84 19.31 -0.88
C ALA A 32 3.34 18.51 -2.10
N GLY A 33 3.16 17.18 -2.08
CA GLY A 33 3.45 16.26 -3.18
C GLY A 33 2.19 15.73 -3.88
N SER A 34 1.10 16.50 -3.94
CA SER A 34 -0.10 16.08 -4.67
C SER A 34 0.21 15.86 -6.15
N PRO A 35 -0.16 14.70 -6.72
CA PRO A 35 0.16 14.34 -8.11
C PRO A 35 -0.35 15.36 -9.13
N GLU A 36 -1.41 16.08 -8.82
CA GLU A 36 -2.02 17.11 -9.68
C GLU A 36 -1.14 18.36 -9.83
N ALA A 37 -0.15 18.56 -8.94
CA ALA A 37 0.75 19.71 -8.94
C ALA A 37 2.17 19.34 -9.40
N MET A 38 2.47 18.06 -9.66
CA MET A 38 3.81 17.62 -10.07
C MET A 38 3.98 17.75 -11.58
N THR A 39 5.12 18.30 -12.00
CA THR A 39 5.51 18.24 -13.40
C THR A 39 5.89 16.81 -13.82
N PRO A 40 5.86 16.46 -15.11
CA PRO A 40 6.32 15.15 -15.58
C PRO A 40 7.76 14.83 -15.14
N GLU A 41 8.65 15.83 -15.12
CA GLU A 41 10.04 15.65 -14.70
C GLU A 41 10.16 15.35 -13.20
N GLU A 42 9.37 16.01 -12.36
CA GLU A 42 9.32 15.76 -10.92
C GLU A 42 8.79 14.36 -10.61
N LEU A 43 7.77 13.93 -11.34
CA LEU A 43 7.21 12.60 -11.21
C LEU A 43 8.23 11.53 -11.60
N GLU A 44 8.94 11.71 -12.70
CA GLU A 44 9.98 10.78 -13.13
C GLU A 44 11.15 10.74 -12.14
N HIS A 45 11.52 11.89 -11.58
CA HIS A 45 12.54 11.97 -10.52
C HIS A 45 12.10 11.20 -9.27
N GLN A 46 10.85 11.36 -8.86
CA GLN A 46 10.28 10.62 -7.72
C GLN A 46 10.30 9.10 -7.97
N ARG A 47 9.89 8.65 -9.14
CA ARG A 47 9.91 7.24 -9.54
C ARG A 47 11.33 6.66 -9.50
N ARG A 48 12.32 7.39 -10.04
CA ARG A 48 13.74 7.00 -9.98
C ARG A 48 14.26 6.89 -8.55
N ASN A 49 13.92 7.85 -7.71
CA ASN A 49 14.35 7.82 -6.30
C ASN A 49 13.79 6.60 -5.56
N GLN A 50 12.53 6.24 -5.80
CA GLN A 50 11.93 5.03 -5.21
C GLN A 50 12.59 3.75 -5.75
N GLU A 51 12.94 3.69 -7.03
CA GLU A 51 13.65 2.56 -7.60
C GLU A 51 15.04 2.40 -6.97
N ILE A 52 15.79 3.49 -6.81
CA ILE A 52 17.09 3.48 -6.13
C ILE A 52 16.95 2.99 -4.68
N LEU A 53 15.98 3.50 -3.94
CA LEU A 53 15.71 3.05 -2.58
C LEU A 53 15.37 1.56 -2.53
N GLY A 54 14.57 1.07 -3.46
CA GLY A 54 14.25 -0.35 -3.58
C GLY A 54 15.49 -1.23 -3.83
N ARG A 55 16.41 -0.76 -4.67
CA ARG A 55 17.67 -1.47 -4.97
C ARG A 55 18.66 -1.45 -3.81
N LEU A 56 18.72 -0.34 -3.06
CA LEU A 56 19.61 -0.18 -1.91
C LEU A 56 19.12 -0.95 -0.66
N THR A 57 17.87 -1.38 -0.65
CA THR A 57 17.33 -2.12 0.47
C THR A 57 17.77 -3.57 0.39
N ALA A 58 18.59 -3.99 1.34
CA ALA A 58 19.02 -5.38 1.45
C ALA A 58 17.80 -6.30 1.66
N PRO A 59 17.77 -7.45 0.98
CA PRO A 59 16.75 -8.46 1.24
C PRO A 59 16.78 -8.88 2.71
N MET A 60 15.61 -9.02 3.32
CA MET A 60 15.52 -9.50 4.69
C MET A 60 16.00 -10.95 4.77
N ALA A 61 16.84 -11.26 5.76
CA ALA A 61 17.35 -12.62 5.94
C ALA A 61 16.19 -13.61 6.17
N GLY A 62 16.31 -14.81 5.64
CA GLY A 62 15.29 -15.87 5.78
C GLY A 62 14.08 -15.72 4.86
N MET A 63 14.12 -14.76 3.93
CA MET A 63 13.07 -14.56 2.92
C MET A 63 13.46 -15.13 1.56
N GLU A 64 12.47 -15.59 0.83
CA GLU A 64 12.55 -15.98 -0.57
C GLU A 64 11.72 -15.01 -1.42
N TYR A 65 12.27 -14.65 -2.57
CA TYR A 65 11.61 -13.76 -3.54
C TYR A 65 11.53 -14.49 -4.87
N GLU A 66 10.31 -14.64 -5.36
CA GLU A 66 10.05 -15.28 -6.64
C GLU A 66 9.33 -14.27 -7.54
N GLU A 67 10.02 -13.83 -8.59
CA GLU A 67 9.45 -12.94 -9.60
C GLU A 67 8.61 -13.74 -10.59
N LEU A 68 7.46 -13.19 -10.96
CA LEU A 68 6.52 -13.78 -11.92
C LEU A 68 5.84 -12.67 -12.71
N SER A 69 4.99 -13.06 -13.65
CA SER A 69 4.13 -12.14 -14.39
C SER A 69 2.68 -12.60 -14.37
N ILE A 70 1.77 -11.66 -14.15
CA ILE A 70 0.32 -11.86 -14.24
C ILE A 70 -0.15 -11.24 -15.56
N GLY A 71 -0.20 -12.06 -16.61
CA GLY A 71 -0.26 -11.55 -17.97
C GLY A 71 1.04 -10.80 -18.31
N THR A 72 0.94 -9.49 -18.56
CA THR A 72 2.11 -8.62 -18.80
C THR A 72 2.54 -7.84 -17.56
N MET A 73 1.82 -7.96 -16.46
CA MET A 73 2.06 -7.20 -15.24
C MET A 73 3.11 -7.92 -14.37
N PRO A 74 4.24 -7.27 -14.04
CA PRO A 74 5.23 -7.84 -13.14
C PRO A 74 4.65 -8.04 -11.74
N ALA A 75 5.00 -9.16 -11.12
CA ALA A 75 4.58 -9.51 -9.76
C ALA A 75 5.71 -10.26 -9.05
N ALA A 76 5.61 -10.37 -7.74
CA ALA A 76 6.57 -11.13 -6.95
C ALA A 76 5.93 -11.74 -5.71
N TRP A 77 6.25 -12.98 -5.45
CA TRP A 77 6.03 -13.60 -4.16
C TRP A 77 7.14 -13.24 -3.19
N THR A 78 6.76 -12.95 -1.97
CA THR A 78 7.66 -12.84 -0.83
C THR A 78 7.22 -13.85 0.22
N ARG A 79 8.10 -14.81 0.53
CA ARG A 79 7.79 -15.96 1.40
C ARG A 79 8.89 -16.17 2.43
N LEU A 80 8.57 -16.84 3.53
CA LEU A 80 9.57 -17.40 4.43
C LEU A 80 10.25 -18.60 3.78
N LYS A 81 11.57 -18.71 3.87
CA LYS A 81 12.31 -19.91 3.44
C LYS A 81 11.97 -21.13 4.28
N ALA A 82 11.65 -20.93 5.55
CA ALA A 82 11.19 -22.01 6.41
C ALA A 82 9.78 -22.46 5.99
N PRO A 83 9.53 -23.76 5.90
CA PRO A 83 8.19 -24.26 5.62
C PRO A 83 7.21 -23.75 6.68
N HIS A 84 6.09 -23.18 6.26
CA HIS A 84 4.99 -22.81 7.12
C HIS A 84 3.70 -23.47 6.62
N GLY A 85 2.88 -23.96 7.55
CA GLY A 85 1.67 -24.70 7.21
C GLY A 85 0.49 -23.81 6.81
N ASP A 86 0.65 -22.51 6.82
CA ASP A 86 -0.42 -21.56 6.55
C ASP A 86 -0.47 -21.23 5.05
N ARG A 87 -1.65 -21.43 4.46
CA ARG A 87 -1.90 -21.12 3.03
C ARG A 87 -2.54 -19.76 2.81
N ARG A 88 -2.56 -18.90 3.84
CA ARG A 88 -3.09 -17.55 3.70
C ARG A 88 -2.13 -16.69 2.93
N VAL A 89 -2.70 -15.80 2.12
CA VAL A 89 -1.96 -14.89 1.24
C VAL A 89 -2.37 -13.47 1.56
N ILE A 90 -1.39 -12.58 1.63
CA ILE A 90 -1.58 -11.13 1.66
C ILE A 90 -1.38 -10.62 0.24
N LEU A 91 -2.42 -10.02 -0.35
CA LEU A 91 -2.26 -9.24 -1.57
C LEU A 91 -1.80 -7.83 -1.18
N TYR A 92 -0.61 -7.46 -1.63
CA TYR A 92 -0.01 -6.17 -1.27
C TYR A 92 0.00 -5.21 -2.46
N CYS A 93 -0.83 -4.18 -2.37
CA CYS A 93 -0.84 -3.04 -3.28
C CYS A 93 0.12 -1.98 -2.72
N HIS A 94 1.22 -1.71 -3.41
CA HIS A 94 2.22 -0.77 -2.94
C HIS A 94 1.70 0.67 -2.85
N GLY A 95 2.32 1.47 -1.97
CA GLY A 95 2.06 2.90 -1.88
C GLY A 95 2.73 3.70 -3.00
N GLY A 96 2.42 4.99 -3.07
CA GLY A 96 2.97 5.94 -4.05
C GLY A 96 1.91 6.81 -4.71
N GLY A 97 0.72 6.92 -4.10
CA GLY A 97 -0.37 7.79 -4.58
C GLY A 97 -0.89 7.43 -5.96
N TYR A 98 -0.78 6.18 -6.37
CA TYR A 98 -1.11 5.66 -7.71
C TYR A 98 -0.22 6.23 -8.85
N THR A 99 0.76 7.06 -8.54
CA THR A 99 1.65 7.70 -9.53
C THR A 99 3.06 7.14 -9.51
N SER A 100 3.42 6.43 -8.45
CA SER A 100 4.76 5.86 -8.25
C SER A 100 4.72 4.56 -7.44
N GLY A 101 5.87 3.90 -7.32
CA GLY A 101 6.00 2.60 -6.66
C GLY A 101 6.34 1.50 -7.64
N ASN A 102 7.03 0.46 -7.15
CA ASN A 102 7.40 -0.73 -7.90
C ASN A 102 7.67 -1.92 -6.96
N LEU A 103 7.98 -3.08 -7.51
CA LEU A 103 8.29 -4.29 -6.72
C LEU A 103 9.51 -4.11 -5.83
N GLY A 104 10.55 -3.41 -6.28
CA GLY A 104 11.74 -3.15 -5.48
C GLY A 104 11.42 -2.37 -4.20
N TYR A 105 10.63 -1.33 -4.31
CA TYR A 105 10.12 -0.54 -3.18
C TYR A 105 9.19 -1.37 -2.28
N SER A 106 8.35 -2.20 -2.86
CA SER A 106 7.41 -3.07 -2.15
C SER A 106 8.10 -4.11 -1.28
N ARG A 107 9.28 -4.58 -1.69
CA ARG A 107 10.03 -5.68 -1.08
C ARG A 107 10.28 -5.51 0.41
N VAL A 108 10.52 -4.27 0.85
CA VAL A 108 10.77 -3.97 2.27
C VAL A 108 9.57 -4.30 3.14
N LEU A 109 8.40 -3.80 2.75
CA LEU A 109 7.18 -3.98 3.55
C LEU A 109 6.61 -5.39 3.38
N SER A 110 6.63 -5.94 2.17
CA SER A 110 6.19 -7.32 1.93
C SER A 110 7.01 -8.33 2.74
N SER A 111 8.34 -8.12 2.87
CA SER A 111 9.18 -8.96 3.72
C SER A 111 8.79 -8.89 5.19
N LYS A 112 8.54 -7.69 5.70
CA LYS A 112 8.11 -7.50 7.09
C LYS A 112 6.74 -8.14 7.34
N LEU A 113 5.81 -7.97 6.41
CA LEU A 113 4.48 -8.59 6.49
C LEU A 113 4.60 -10.11 6.52
N ALA A 114 5.34 -10.71 5.58
CA ALA A 114 5.55 -12.15 5.55
C ALA A 114 6.22 -12.66 6.83
N HIS A 115 7.25 -11.94 7.33
CA HIS A 115 7.97 -12.33 8.54
C HIS A 115 7.07 -12.31 9.79
N VAL A 116 6.26 -11.27 9.96
CA VAL A 116 5.44 -11.10 11.18
C VAL A 116 4.21 -12.01 11.17
N THR A 117 3.62 -12.23 9.99
CA THR A 117 2.36 -12.99 9.86
C THR A 117 2.58 -14.47 9.56
N GLY A 118 3.72 -14.83 8.99
CA GLY A 118 3.96 -16.17 8.44
C GLY A 118 3.18 -16.44 7.15
N TYR A 119 2.57 -15.44 6.53
CA TYR A 119 1.79 -15.59 5.30
C TYR A 119 2.63 -15.25 4.09
N ASP A 120 2.32 -15.87 2.96
CA ASP A 120 2.85 -15.47 1.68
C ASP A 120 2.32 -14.09 1.30
N VAL A 121 3.18 -13.24 0.71
CA VAL A 121 2.78 -11.92 0.24
C VAL A 121 2.96 -11.86 -1.26
N LEU A 122 1.89 -11.58 -1.99
CA LEU A 122 1.91 -11.31 -3.42
C LEU A 122 1.89 -9.81 -3.66
N SER A 123 2.98 -9.28 -4.20
CA SER A 123 3.10 -7.89 -4.66
C SER A 123 3.04 -7.84 -6.18
N PHE A 124 2.55 -6.75 -6.77
CA PHE A 124 2.43 -6.58 -8.21
C PHE A 124 2.58 -5.11 -8.60
N GLU A 125 3.04 -4.86 -9.83
CA GLU A 125 3.20 -3.52 -10.40
C GLU A 125 1.95 -3.15 -11.19
N TYR A 126 0.95 -2.59 -10.50
CA TYR A 126 -0.24 -2.10 -11.15
C TYR A 126 0.05 -0.85 -11.98
N ARG A 127 -0.75 -0.62 -13.02
CA ARG A 127 -0.66 0.55 -13.90
C ARG A 127 -0.81 1.85 -13.12
N LEU A 128 0.09 2.80 -13.37
CA LEU A 128 0.18 4.05 -12.64
C LEU A 128 -0.40 5.22 -13.45
N ALA A 129 -0.97 6.19 -12.74
CA ALA A 129 -1.31 7.49 -13.29
C ALA A 129 -0.02 8.35 -13.45
N PRO A 130 -0.02 9.35 -14.34
CA PRO A 130 -1.11 9.78 -15.21
C PRO A 130 -1.31 8.94 -16.47
N GLU A 131 -0.38 8.03 -16.80
CA GLU A 131 -0.41 7.25 -18.04
C GLU A 131 -1.65 6.33 -18.07
N PHE A 132 -2.03 5.79 -16.92
CA PHE A 132 -3.19 4.92 -16.74
C PHE A 132 -4.03 5.40 -15.55
N PRO A 133 -4.94 6.36 -15.76
CA PRO A 133 -5.78 6.88 -14.69
C PRO A 133 -6.77 5.82 -14.17
N TYR A 134 -7.49 6.17 -13.09
CA TYR A 134 -8.59 5.35 -12.59
C TYR A 134 -9.51 4.90 -13.76
N PRO A 135 -9.93 3.63 -13.80
CA PRO A 135 -9.81 2.59 -12.78
C PRO A 135 -8.66 1.58 -12.97
N ALA A 136 -7.64 1.89 -13.79
CA ALA A 136 -6.62 0.93 -14.22
C ALA A 136 -5.96 0.14 -13.07
N ALA A 137 -5.53 0.81 -12.01
CA ALA A 137 -4.91 0.15 -10.85
C ALA A 137 -5.87 -0.81 -10.13
N VAL A 138 -7.16 -0.47 -10.07
CA VAL A 138 -8.19 -1.33 -9.46
C VAL A 138 -8.44 -2.58 -10.30
N GLU A 139 -8.50 -2.42 -11.62
CA GLU A 139 -8.64 -3.55 -12.56
C GLU A 139 -7.47 -4.53 -12.44
N ASP A 140 -6.24 -4.00 -12.30
CA ASP A 140 -5.04 -4.81 -12.13
C ASP A 140 -5.05 -5.56 -10.79
N ALA A 141 -5.48 -4.92 -9.71
CA ALA A 141 -5.67 -5.57 -8.42
C ALA A 141 -6.70 -6.70 -8.48
N LEU A 142 -7.84 -6.47 -9.13
CA LEU A 142 -8.87 -7.49 -9.32
C LEU A 142 -8.38 -8.66 -10.18
N ARG A 143 -7.59 -8.39 -11.23
CA ARG A 143 -6.95 -9.44 -12.04
C ARG A 143 -6.00 -10.29 -11.21
N THR A 144 -5.24 -9.67 -10.31
CA THR A 144 -4.31 -10.39 -9.43
C THR A 144 -5.04 -11.35 -8.48
N LEU A 145 -6.24 -11.01 -8.01
CA LEU A 145 -7.07 -11.90 -7.19
C LEU A 145 -7.53 -13.18 -7.92
N GLN A 146 -7.48 -13.22 -9.25
CA GLN A 146 -7.89 -14.37 -10.06
C GLN A 146 -6.74 -15.35 -10.33
N VAL A 147 -5.53 -15.02 -9.90
CA VAL A 147 -4.36 -15.92 -10.03
C VAL A 147 -4.55 -17.09 -9.06
N LYS A 148 -4.56 -18.31 -9.63
CA LYS A 148 -4.70 -19.57 -8.87
C LYS A 148 -3.35 -20.13 -8.49
#